data_85e684812b4a31ef769a17715475faac
#
_entry.id   85e684812b4a31ef769a17715475faac
#
_cell.length_a   1.000
_cell.length_b   1.000
_cell.length_c   1.000
_cell.angle_alpha   90.00
_cell.angle_beta   90.00
_cell.angle_gamma   90.00
#
_symmetry.space_group_name_H-M   'P 1'
#
loop_
_entity.id
_entity.type
_entity.pdbx_description
1 polymer ?
#
loop_
_entity_poly.entity_id
_entity_poly.type
_entity_poly.pdbx_seq_one_letter_code
_entity_poly.pdbx_strand_id
1 'polypeptide(L)'
;MLFYFTATGNCLYVARKLENQILSIPQELKKENLHYKDEKIGIVTPVYAGELPQIVRKFIEQAHFDTDYFYMILTYGKSDSVATIWSEAFCQENHIHLDYAQSILMVDNYLPSFDMEEEILIDKKTDAQIQIAKENIEKRMKFIPEPDQAAKDLYAMASKRFAKHPELNNGEAIIMTNQCAGCKICEQVCPIGNIKVIDGKAKRLNKTCEFCLACVHHCPFKAIHLITDKNPDARYRHPQVSLKEIVKSNKQ
;
A
#
# COMPACT_ATOMS: atom_id res chain seq x y z
N MET A 1 10.21 13.97 8.54
CA MET A 1 10.59 12.83 7.65
C MET A 1 9.37 11.95 7.42
N LEU A 2 9.13 11.48 6.19
CA LEU A 2 7.93 10.69 5.88
C LEU A 2 8.30 9.47 5.03
N PHE A 3 7.93 8.29 5.50
CA PHE A 3 8.07 7.03 4.76
C PHE A 3 6.78 6.69 4.03
N TYR A 4 6.89 5.99 2.90
CA TYR A 4 5.71 5.53 2.19
C TYR A 4 5.93 4.18 1.51
N PHE A 5 4.83 3.44 1.37
CA PHE A 5 4.72 2.31 0.47
C PHE A 5 3.59 2.57 -0.54
N THR A 6 3.84 2.30 -1.82
CA THR A 6 2.84 2.51 -2.87
C THR A 6 2.91 1.43 -3.95
N ALA A 7 1.77 0.95 -4.39
CA ALA A 7 1.62 0.01 -5.51
C ALA A 7 1.24 0.74 -6.81
N THR A 8 0.20 1.57 -6.74
CA THR A 8 -0.43 2.24 -7.90
C THR A 8 -0.32 3.76 -7.88
N GLY A 9 0.34 4.33 -6.85
CA GLY A 9 0.59 5.76 -6.74
C GLY A 9 -0.20 6.50 -5.66
N ASN A 10 -1.26 5.92 -5.10
CA ASN A 10 -2.10 6.58 -4.09
C ASN A 10 -1.27 7.12 -2.92
N CYS A 11 -0.55 6.27 -2.21
CA CYS A 11 0.27 6.68 -1.06
C CYS A 11 1.39 7.65 -1.43
N LEU A 12 2.02 7.50 -2.61
CA LEU A 12 3.03 8.44 -3.08
C LEU A 12 2.44 9.84 -3.33
N TYR A 13 1.23 9.90 -3.89
CA TYR A 13 0.51 11.17 -4.06
C TYR A 13 0.26 11.84 -2.71
N VAL A 14 -0.29 11.10 -1.74
CA VAL A 14 -0.53 11.60 -0.37
C VAL A 14 0.77 12.06 0.27
N ALA A 15 1.83 11.23 0.23
CA ALA A 15 3.10 11.55 0.86
C ALA A 15 3.70 12.88 0.36
N ARG A 16 3.62 13.14 -0.95
CA ARG A 16 4.11 14.40 -1.58
C ARG A 16 3.33 15.63 -1.16
N LYS A 17 2.06 15.48 -0.84
CA LYS A 17 1.23 16.60 -0.38
C LYS A 17 1.49 16.93 1.10
N LEU A 18 1.92 15.93 1.87
CA LEU A 18 2.17 16.09 3.30
C LEU A 18 3.58 16.61 3.60
N GLU A 19 4.61 16.07 2.95
CA GLU A 19 6.01 16.37 3.28
C GLU A 19 6.90 16.49 2.04
N ASN A 20 7.94 17.32 2.13
CA ASN A 20 8.94 17.47 1.08
C ASN A 20 9.96 16.33 1.06
N GLN A 21 10.35 15.84 2.24
CA GLN A 21 11.30 14.72 2.38
C GLN A 21 10.53 13.43 2.56
N ILE A 22 10.42 12.66 1.47
CA ILE A 22 9.72 11.38 1.44
C ILE A 22 10.66 10.24 1.05
N LEU A 23 10.55 9.11 1.74
CA LEU A 23 11.40 7.94 1.59
C LEU A 23 10.56 6.70 1.29
N SER A 24 10.96 5.94 0.27
CA SER A 24 10.23 4.72 -0.11
C SER A 24 10.63 3.55 0.78
N ILE A 25 9.68 2.94 1.48
CA ILE A 25 9.90 1.76 2.33
C ILE A 25 10.63 0.63 1.60
N PRO A 26 10.25 0.21 0.36
CA PRO A 26 11.00 -0.79 -0.38
C PRO A 26 12.47 -0.44 -0.63
N GLN A 27 12.81 0.86 -0.75
CA GLN A 27 14.19 1.30 -0.94
C GLN A 27 14.95 1.37 0.38
N GLU A 28 14.27 1.82 1.44
CA GLU A 28 14.89 1.87 2.78
C GLU A 28 15.25 0.48 3.28
N LEU A 29 14.40 -0.53 3.07
CA LEU A 29 14.65 -1.93 3.45
C LEU A 29 15.90 -2.58 2.80
N LYS A 30 16.54 -1.92 1.84
CA LYS A 30 17.83 -2.37 1.26
C LYS A 30 19.04 -1.88 2.02
N LYS A 31 18.84 -0.94 2.92
CA LYS A 31 19.94 -0.38 3.72
C LYS A 31 20.27 -1.30 4.90
N GLU A 32 21.54 -1.32 5.27
CA GLU A 32 22.00 -2.08 6.44
C GLU A 32 21.59 -1.41 7.76
N ASN A 33 21.49 -0.07 7.77
CA ASN A 33 21.12 0.71 8.94
C ASN A 33 19.77 1.40 8.73
N LEU A 34 18.80 1.09 9.59
CA LEU A 34 17.45 1.64 9.59
C LEU A 34 17.18 2.49 10.83
N HIS A 35 18.13 3.35 11.18
CA HIS A 35 17.97 4.31 12.28
C HIS A 35 17.61 5.68 11.73
N TYR A 36 16.49 6.23 12.21
CA TYR A 36 15.94 7.49 11.75
C TYR A 36 15.68 8.42 12.91
N LYS A 37 16.16 9.67 12.79
CA LYS A 37 15.96 10.71 13.79
C LYS A 37 15.36 11.96 13.15
N ASP A 38 14.23 12.39 13.65
CA ASP A 38 13.55 13.63 13.24
C ASP A 38 12.56 14.05 14.33
N GLU A 39 12.22 15.33 14.42
CA GLU A 39 11.20 15.83 15.35
C GLU A 39 9.82 15.21 15.10
N LYS A 40 9.50 14.91 13.85
CA LYS A 40 8.29 14.18 13.47
C LYS A 40 8.60 13.13 12.40
N ILE A 41 8.13 11.92 12.62
CA ILE A 41 8.26 10.82 11.67
C ILE A 41 6.87 10.30 11.33
N GLY A 42 6.62 10.07 10.04
CA GLY A 42 5.35 9.52 9.59
C GLY A 42 5.49 8.38 8.61
N ILE A 43 4.41 7.59 8.49
CA ILE A 43 4.28 6.53 7.48
C ILE A 43 2.97 6.75 6.71
N VAL A 44 3.04 6.75 5.36
CA VAL A 44 1.87 6.66 4.47
C VAL A 44 1.83 5.28 3.84
N THR A 45 0.75 4.55 4.08
CA THR A 45 0.60 3.16 3.65
C THR A 45 -0.83 2.83 3.21
N PRO A 46 -1.04 1.90 2.27
CA PRO A 46 -2.39 1.40 2.01
C PRO A 46 -2.84 0.46 3.13
N VAL A 47 -4.16 0.32 3.25
CA VAL A 47 -4.81 -0.68 4.09
C VAL A 47 -5.09 -1.93 3.25
N TYR A 48 -4.63 -3.08 3.72
CA TYR A 48 -4.92 -4.38 3.12
C TYR A 48 -5.73 -5.24 4.10
N ALA A 49 -7.02 -5.39 3.81
CA ALA A 49 -7.96 -6.15 4.64
C ALA A 49 -8.03 -5.71 6.12
N GLY A 50 -7.88 -4.41 6.38
CA GLY A 50 -7.91 -3.84 7.74
C GLY A 50 -6.55 -3.82 8.45
N GLU A 51 -5.48 -4.25 7.77
CA GLU A 51 -4.12 -4.33 8.31
C GLU A 51 -3.10 -3.58 7.45
N LEU A 52 -1.87 -3.45 7.97
CA LEU A 52 -0.73 -2.95 7.20
C LEU A 52 -0.17 -4.02 6.25
N PRO A 53 0.31 -3.65 5.04
CA PRO A 53 1.06 -4.55 4.16
C PRO A 53 2.26 -5.20 4.85
N GLN A 54 2.61 -6.43 4.48
CA GLN A 54 3.73 -7.16 5.10
C GLN A 54 5.05 -6.40 5.00
N ILE A 55 5.32 -5.74 3.87
CA ILE A 55 6.54 -4.95 3.67
C ILE A 55 6.61 -3.74 4.62
N VAL A 56 5.47 -3.15 4.97
CA VAL A 56 5.39 -2.04 5.93
C VAL A 56 5.61 -2.55 7.36
N ARG A 57 4.98 -3.68 7.69
CA ARG A 57 5.22 -4.36 8.98
C ARG A 57 6.70 -4.69 9.17
N LYS A 58 7.32 -5.33 8.17
CA LYS A 58 8.74 -5.65 8.18
C LYS A 58 9.63 -4.40 8.38
N PHE A 59 9.26 -3.28 7.76
CA PHE A 59 10.00 -2.03 7.95
C PHE A 59 9.88 -1.51 9.39
N ILE A 60 8.69 -1.52 9.98
CA ILE A 60 8.44 -1.10 11.36
C ILE A 60 9.20 -1.99 12.35
N GLU A 61 9.22 -3.31 12.13
CA GLU A 61 9.93 -4.30 12.96
C GLU A 61 11.46 -4.11 12.95
N GLN A 62 12.02 -3.60 11.85
CA GLN A 62 13.47 -3.50 11.66
C GLN A 62 14.02 -2.09 11.88
N ALA A 63 13.16 -1.07 11.79
CA ALA A 63 13.57 0.32 11.90
C ALA A 63 13.55 0.79 13.35
N HIS A 64 14.48 1.68 13.66
CA HIS A 64 14.49 2.42 14.91
C HIS A 64 14.17 3.88 14.66
N PHE A 65 13.15 4.41 15.34
CA PHE A 65 12.69 5.77 15.19
C PHE A 65 12.93 6.57 16.47
N ASP A 66 13.79 7.61 16.38
CA ASP A 66 14.04 8.59 17.44
C ASP A 66 13.27 9.86 17.08
N THR A 67 12.07 10.02 17.65
CA THR A 67 11.14 11.10 17.32
C THR A 67 10.24 11.47 18.50
N ASP A 68 9.84 12.75 18.56
CA ASP A 68 8.89 13.26 19.55
C ASP A 68 7.42 13.10 19.11
N TYR A 69 7.19 12.80 17.82
CA TYR A 69 5.85 12.67 17.25
C TYR A 69 5.84 11.68 16.09
N PHE A 70 5.14 10.55 16.29
CA PHE A 70 5.00 9.51 15.26
C PHE A 70 3.56 9.44 14.77
N TYR A 71 3.36 9.49 13.43
CA TYR A 71 2.04 9.47 12.84
C TYR A 71 1.91 8.51 11.66
N MET A 72 0.68 8.05 11.39
CA MET A 72 0.37 7.20 10.24
C MET A 72 -0.81 7.73 9.44
N ILE A 73 -0.66 7.75 8.12
CA ILE A 73 -1.73 8.05 7.17
C ILE A 73 -2.03 6.80 6.36
N LEU A 74 -3.27 6.32 6.49
CA LEU A 74 -3.74 5.05 5.95
C LEU A 74 -4.61 5.31 4.72
N THR A 75 -4.21 4.89 3.53
CA THR A 75 -5.06 5.05 2.34
C THR A 75 -5.94 3.82 2.13
N TYR A 76 -7.22 4.02 1.87
CA TYR A 76 -8.19 2.95 1.66
C TYR A 76 -9.17 3.30 0.55
N GLY A 77 -9.88 2.30 0.01
CA GLY A 77 -10.82 2.49 -1.07
C GLY A 77 -12.29 2.35 -0.68
N LYS A 78 -12.65 1.30 0.04
CA LYS A 78 -14.03 1.03 0.46
C LYS A 78 -14.22 1.13 1.97
N SER A 79 -13.33 0.52 2.72
CA SER A 79 -13.34 0.54 4.18
C SER A 79 -11.92 0.41 4.69
N ASP A 80 -11.57 1.19 5.69
CA ASP A 80 -10.32 1.06 6.46
C ASP A 80 -10.46 0.06 7.61
N SER A 81 -11.70 -0.35 7.90
CA SER A 81 -12.01 -1.39 8.89
C SER A 81 -11.44 -1.04 10.27
N VAL A 82 -10.49 -1.84 10.78
CA VAL A 82 -9.83 -1.63 12.07
C VAL A 82 -8.40 -1.08 11.93
N ALA A 83 -8.00 -0.61 10.75
CA ALA A 83 -6.61 -0.31 10.42
C ALA A 83 -5.95 0.71 11.36
N THR A 84 -6.69 1.67 11.90
CA THR A 84 -6.18 2.68 12.84
C THR A 84 -5.74 2.05 14.15
N ILE A 85 -6.63 1.34 14.84
CA ILE A 85 -6.33 0.66 16.11
C ILE A 85 -5.40 -0.55 15.92
N TRP A 86 -5.49 -1.22 14.77
CA TRP A 86 -4.56 -2.29 14.42
C TRP A 86 -3.13 -1.75 14.28
N SER A 87 -2.97 -0.60 13.62
CA SER A 87 -1.67 0.06 13.47
C SER A 87 -1.12 0.55 14.81
N GLU A 88 -1.97 1.07 15.69
CA GLU A 88 -1.58 1.47 17.05
C GLU A 88 -1.05 0.28 17.85
N ALA A 89 -1.81 -0.82 17.89
CA ALA A 89 -1.39 -2.05 18.58
C ALA A 89 -0.08 -2.59 18.01
N PHE A 90 0.07 -2.63 16.68
CA PHE A 90 1.29 -3.10 16.03
C PHE A 90 2.50 -2.18 16.32
N CYS A 91 2.31 -0.86 16.32
CA CYS A 91 3.36 0.08 16.73
C CYS A 91 3.78 -0.14 18.18
N GLN A 92 2.81 -0.32 19.09
CA GLN A 92 3.07 -0.57 20.50
C GLN A 92 3.85 -1.88 20.73
N GLU A 93 3.53 -2.96 20.02
CA GLU A 93 4.27 -4.23 20.05
C GLU A 93 5.73 -4.05 19.62
N ASN A 94 6.01 -3.06 18.75
CA ASN A 94 7.34 -2.72 18.27
C ASN A 94 7.97 -1.52 19.01
N HIS A 95 7.48 -1.20 20.21
CA HIS A 95 7.98 -0.13 21.08
C HIS A 95 7.91 1.29 20.48
N ILE A 96 6.97 1.52 19.57
CA ILE A 96 6.70 2.81 18.95
C ILE A 96 5.39 3.37 19.53
N HIS A 97 5.42 4.60 20.03
CA HIS A 97 4.22 5.32 20.42
C HIS A 97 3.60 6.00 19.20
N LEU A 98 2.43 5.55 18.75
CA LEU A 98 1.70 6.19 17.66
C LEU A 98 0.85 7.34 18.23
N ASP A 99 1.17 8.59 17.89
CA ASP A 99 0.46 9.77 18.39
C ASP A 99 -0.78 10.09 17.55
N TYR A 100 -0.72 9.85 16.24
CA TYR A 100 -1.81 10.21 15.34
C TYR A 100 -1.98 9.21 14.21
N ALA A 101 -3.22 8.85 13.93
CA ALA A 101 -3.60 8.10 12.73
C ALA A 101 -4.80 8.73 12.04
N GLN A 102 -4.78 8.78 10.70
CA GLN A 102 -5.92 9.19 9.89
C GLN A 102 -6.01 8.33 8.62
N SER A 103 -7.22 7.89 8.32
CA SER A 103 -7.52 7.22 7.05
C SER A 103 -7.93 8.23 5.99
N ILE A 104 -7.47 8.04 4.74
CA ILE A 104 -7.79 8.86 3.57
C ILE A 104 -8.43 7.98 2.50
N LEU A 105 -9.68 8.30 2.15
CA LEU A 105 -10.43 7.62 1.11
C LEU A 105 -9.88 7.96 -0.28
N MET A 106 -9.52 6.93 -1.04
CA MET A 106 -8.98 7.04 -2.39
C MET A 106 -9.65 6.03 -3.34
N VAL A 107 -9.24 6.00 -4.60
CA VAL A 107 -9.67 4.97 -5.55
C VAL A 107 -9.32 3.59 -5.01
N ASP A 108 -10.32 2.70 -4.91
CA ASP A 108 -10.09 1.31 -4.55
C ASP A 108 -9.56 0.56 -5.78
N ASN A 109 -8.37 0.02 -5.65
CA ASN A 109 -7.70 -0.67 -6.74
C ASN A 109 -7.63 -2.20 -6.58
N TYR A 110 -8.50 -2.76 -5.73
CA TYR A 110 -8.65 -4.20 -5.55
C TYR A 110 -9.51 -4.80 -6.66
N LEU A 111 -8.87 -5.23 -7.73
CA LEU A 111 -9.51 -5.67 -8.99
C LEU A 111 -10.56 -6.78 -8.87
N PRO A 112 -10.51 -7.73 -7.90
CA PRO A 112 -11.60 -8.70 -7.74
C PRO A 112 -12.96 -8.11 -7.36
N SER A 113 -12.96 -6.91 -6.75
CA SER A 113 -14.19 -6.29 -6.24
C SER A 113 -14.59 -5.05 -7.03
N PHE A 114 -13.64 -4.37 -7.68
CA PHE A 114 -13.88 -3.06 -8.28
C PHE A 114 -13.52 -3.04 -9.76
N ASP A 115 -14.41 -2.45 -10.56
CA ASP A 115 -14.11 -2.07 -11.94
C ASP A 115 -13.43 -0.70 -11.95
N MET A 116 -12.25 -0.62 -12.55
CA MET A 116 -11.48 0.62 -12.55
C MET A 116 -12.11 1.71 -13.45
N GLU A 117 -12.90 1.34 -14.45
CA GLU A 117 -13.63 2.32 -15.27
C GLU A 117 -14.75 3.00 -14.47
N GLU A 118 -15.37 2.29 -13.54
CA GLU A 118 -16.39 2.84 -12.63
C GLU A 118 -15.75 3.58 -11.46
N GLU A 119 -14.76 2.96 -10.82
CA GLU A 119 -14.18 3.41 -9.57
C GLU A 119 -13.45 4.76 -9.69
N ILE A 120 -12.79 5.02 -10.83
CA ILE A 120 -12.08 6.29 -11.09
C ILE A 120 -13.02 7.48 -11.26
N LEU A 121 -14.31 7.26 -11.51
CA LEU A 121 -15.31 8.32 -11.67
C LEU A 121 -15.84 8.84 -10.34
N ILE A 122 -15.59 8.11 -9.25
CA ILE A 122 -16.11 8.47 -7.92
C ILE A 122 -15.21 9.54 -7.31
N ASP A 123 -15.76 10.73 -7.08
CA ASP A 123 -15.06 11.78 -6.38
C ASP A 123 -14.92 11.44 -4.87
N LYS A 124 -13.73 11.06 -4.48
CA LYS A 124 -13.40 10.66 -3.10
C LYS A 124 -13.06 11.85 -2.19
N LYS A 125 -13.06 13.07 -2.70
CA LYS A 125 -12.65 14.29 -1.95
C LYS A 125 -11.27 14.16 -1.29
N THR A 126 -10.36 13.47 -1.95
CA THR A 126 -9.05 13.07 -1.40
C THR A 126 -8.22 14.28 -0.96
N ASP A 127 -8.14 15.35 -1.78
CA ASP A 127 -7.33 16.54 -1.47
C ASP A 127 -7.81 17.27 -0.21
N ALA A 128 -9.13 17.32 0.03
CA ALA A 128 -9.68 17.92 1.25
C ALA A 128 -9.28 17.09 2.49
N GLN A 129 -9.31 15.76 2.40
CA GLN A 129 -8.88 14.88 3.48
C GLN A 129 -7.37 15.01 3.76
N ILE A 130 -6.55 15.13 2.70
CA ILE A 130 -5.09 15.37 2.84
C ILE A 130 -4.84 16.70 3.54
N GLN A 131 -5.58 17.74 3.19
CA GLN A 131 -5.42 19.06 3.81
C GLN A 131 -5.72 19.01 5.31
N ILE A 132 -6.80 18.33 5.72
CA ILE A 132 -7.14 18.10 7.13
C ILE A 132 -6.02 17.33 7.85
N ALA A 133 -5.52 16.25 7.23
CA ALA A 133 -4.43 15.47 7.79
C ALA A 133 -3.17 16.33 8.00
N LYS A 134 -2.81 17.16 7.01
CA LYS A 134 -1.67 18.06 7.07
C LYS A 134 -1.78 19.05 8.24
N GLU A 135 -2.93 19.70 8.38
CA GLU A 135 -3.19 20.64 9.47
C GLU A 135 -3.10 19.97 10.85
N ASN A 136 -3.62 18.75 10.97
CA ASN A 136 -3.56 17.97 12.20
C ASN A 136 -2.12 17.55 12.55
N ILE A 137 -1.33 17.12 11.56
CA ILE A 137 0.09 16.79 11.74
C ILE A 137 0.90 18.04 12.14
N GLU A 138 0.65 19.18 11.50
CA GLU A 138 1.32 20.45 11.84
C GLU A 138 1.02 20.91 13.28
N LYS A 139 -0.19 20.67 13.76
CA LYS A 139 -0.61 20.95 15.14
C LYS A 139 -0.16 19.85 16.14
N ARG A 140 0.52 18.82 15.68
CA ARG A 140 0.89 17.62 16.45
C ARG A 140 -0.31 17.04 17.21
N MET A 141 -1.46 16.89 16.51
CA MET A 141 -2.66 16.31 17.08
C MET A 141 -2.38 14.88 17.56
N LYS A 142 -2.90 14.55 18.75
CA LYS A 142 -2.84 13.18 19.30
C LYS A 142 -4.24 12.59 19.26
N PHE A 143 -4.48 11.76 18.27
CA PHE A 143 -5.79 11.14 18.07
C PHE A 143 -5.69 9.91 17.17
N ILE A 144 -6.26 8.81 17.60
CA ILE A 144 -6.41 7.58 16.83
C ILE A 144 -7.90 7.25 16.78
N PRO A 145 -8.52 7.27 15.58
CA PRO A 145 -9.94 6.97 15.44
C PRO A 145 -10.27 5.54 15.85
N GLU A 146 -11.32 5.38 16.65
CA GLU A 146 -11.89 4.08 16.99
C GLU A 146 -12.85 3.61 15.89
N PRO A 147 -12.73 2.36 15.40
CA PRO A 147 -13.69 1.79 14.46
C PRO A 147 -15.02 1.47 15.16
N ASP A 148 -16.11 1.61 14.42
CA ASP A 148 -17.42 1.17 14.88
C ASP A 148 -17.56 -0.38 14.89
N GLN A 149 -18.68 -0.89 15.39
CA GLN A 149 -18.91 -2.33 15.48
C GLN A 149 -18.99 -2.97 14.08
N ALA A 150 -19.57 -2.29 13.09
CA ALA A 150 -19.67 -2.80 11.72
C ALA A 150 -18.28 -3.00 11.08
N ALA A 151 -17.35 -2.08 11.32
CA ALA A 151 -15.96 -2.19 10.87
C ALA A 151 -15.23 -3.37 11.54
N LYS A 152 -15.45 -3.58 12.84
CA LYS A 152 -14.90 -4.73 13.59
C LYS A 152 -15.45 -6.06 13.08
N ASP A 153 -16.74 -6.13 12.80
CA ASP A 153 -17.39 -7.33 12.25
C ASP A 153 -16.88 -7.64 10.83
N LEU A 154 -16.73 -6.61 9.98
CA LEU A 154 -16.16 -6.73 8.64
C LEU A 154 -14.73 -7.29 8.68
N TYR A 155 -13.89 -6.79 9.60
CA TYR A 155 -12.54 -7.30 9.80
C TYR A 155 -12.54 -8.77 10.20
N ALA A 156 -13.38 -9.16 11.18
CA ALA A 156 -13.48 -10.54 11.63
C ALA A 156 -13.92 -11.49 10.50
N MET A 157 -14.84 -11.05 9.63
CA MET A 157 -15.25 -11.81 8.44
C MET A 157 -14.11 -11.94 7.42
N ALA A 158 -13.42 -10.83 7.10
CA ALA A 158 -12.32 -10.82 6.14
C ALA A 158 -11.16 -11.71 6.62
N SER A 159 -10.76 -11.60 7.88
CA SER A 159 -9.68 -12.41 8.48
C SER A 159 -10.00 -13.91 8.42
N LYS A 160 -11.23 -14.30 8.75
CA LYS A 160 -11.67 -15.70 8.62
C LYS A 160 -11.64 -16.19 7.16
N ARG A 161 -12.02 -15.33 6.21
CA ARG A 161 -11.99 -15.66 4.78
C ARG A 161 -10.57 -15.86 4.29
N PHE A 162 -9.65 -14.94 4.60
CA PHE A 162 -8.24 -15.06 4.17
C PHE A 162 -7.52 -16.24 4.85
N ALA A 163 -7.86 -16.56 6.10
CA ALA A 163 -7.33 -17.74 6.76
C ALA A 163 -7.77 -19.05 6.09
N LYS A 164 -9.00 -19.10 5.54
CA LYS A 164 -9.51 -20.26 4.80
C LYS A 164 -9.03 -20.31 3.34
N HIS A 165 -8.74 -19.17 2.75
CA HIS A 165 -8.43 -18.97 1.34
C HIS A 165 -7.16 -18.14 1.16
N PRO A 166 -5.98 -18.66 1.57
CA PRO A 166 -4.72 -17.92 1.48
C PRO A 166 -4.34 -17.55 0.05
N GLU A 167 -4.84 -18.26 -0.96
CA GLU A 167 -4.66 -17.95 -2.38
C GLU A 167 -5.19 -16.56 -2.77
N LEU A 168 -6.12 -15.99 -1.99
CA LEU A 168 -6.71 -14.68 -2.26
C LEU A 168 -5.75 -13.52 -1.93
N ASN A 169 -4.68 -13.75 -1.17
CA ASN A 169 -3.75 -12.71 -0.77
C ASN A 169 -2.27 -13.09 -0.80
N ASN A 170 -1.93 -14.32 -1.25
CA ASN A 170 -0.55 -14.79 -1.35
C ASN A 170 0.03 -14.74 -2.78
N GLY A 171 -0.73 -14.22 -3.74
CA GLY A 171 -0.34 -14.08 -5.14
C GLY A 171 -0.63 -15.30 -6.03
N GLU A 172 -1.15 -16.40 -5.51
CA GLU A 172 -1.51 -17.57 -6.33
C GLU A 172 -2.63 -17.26 -7.32
N ALA A 173 -3.52 -16.33 -6.99
CA ALA A 173 -4.57 -15.82 -7.88
C ALA A 173 -4.05 -14.98 -9.06
N ILE A 174 -2.76 -14.58 -9.07
CA ILE A 174 -2.16 -13.80 -10.15
C ILE A 174 -1.68 -14.73 -11.27
N ILE A 175 -2.28 -14.58 -12.45
CA ILE A 175 -1.95 -15.33 -13.65
C ILE A 175 -1.03 -14.51 -14.56
N MET A 176 -0.03 -15.16 -15.15
CA MET A 176 0.85 -14.61 -16.18
C MET A 176 0.64 -15.39 -17.47
N THR A 177 0.18 -14.71 -18.54
CA THR A 177 -0.22 -15.34 -19.79
C THR A 177 0.85 -15.28 -20.87
N ASN A 178 0.60 -15.98 -21.98
CA ASN A 178 1.45 -15.95 -23.17
C ASN A 178 1.43 -14.62 -23.92
N GLN A 179 0.53 -13.68 -23.60
CA GLN A 179 0.53 -12.32 -24.14
C GLN A 179 1.70 -11.47 -23.63
N CYS A 180 2.47 -11.97 -22.66
CA CYS A 180 3.64 -11.27 -22.13
C CYS A 180 4.67 -11.02 -23.24
N ALA A 181 5.02 -9.74 -23.44
CA ALA A 181 6.04 -9.30 -24.40
C ALA A 181 7.45 -9.14 -23.78
N GLY A 182 7.66 -9.56 -22.52
CA GLY A 182 8.97 -9.50 -21.88
C GLY A 182 9.49 -8.10 -21.54
N CYS A 183 8.62 -7.08 -21.43
CA CYS A 183 9.01 -5.67 -21.25
C CYS A 183 9.61 -5.32 -19.88
N LYS A 184 9.62 -6.25 -18.92
CA LYS A 184 10.19 -6.13 -17.56
C LYS A 184 9.55 -5.07 -16.65
N ILE A 185 8.44 -4.44 -17.01
CA ILE A 185 7.76 -3.46 -16.12
C ILE A 185 7.34 -4.13 -14.81
N CYS A 186 6.72 -5.31 -14.86
CA CYS A 186 6.28 -6.07 -13.68
C CYS A 186 7.45 -6.44 -12.74
N GLU A 187 8.63 -6.72 -13.28
CA GLU A 187 9.85 -6.95 -12.52
C GLU A 187 10.29 -5.68 -11.77
N GLN A 188 10.18 -4.51 -12.43
CA GLN A 188 10.63 -3.23 -11.88
C GLN A 188 9.65 -2.64 -10.85
N VAL A 189 8.35 -2.92 -10.96
CA VAL A 189 7.34 -2.40 -10.02
C VAL A 189 7.08 -3.33 -8.84
N CYS A 190 7.65 -4.53 -8.81
CA CYS A 190 7.46 -5.46 -7.70
C CYS A 190 8.29 -5.01 -6.48
N PRO A 191 7.65 -4.63 -5.35
CA PRO A 191 8.35 -4.07 -4.20
C PRO A 191 9.23 -5.07 -3.46
N ILE A 192 9.01 -6.37 -3.68
CA ILE A 192 9.76 -7.47 -3.05
C ILE A 192 10.59 -8.29 -4.06
N GLY A 193 10.71 -7.83 -5.30
CA GLY A 193 11.51 -8.50 -6.34
C GLY A 193 11.05 -9.91 -6.74
N ASN A 194 9.78 -10.24 -6.50
CA ASN A 194 9.25 -11.60 -6.72
C ASN A 194 8.90 -11.94 -8.18
N ILE A 195 9.18 -11.04 -9.13
CA ILE A 195 8.92 -11.27 -10.55
C ILE A 195 10.21 -11.09 -11.34
N LYS A 196 10.49 -12.04 -12.23
CA LYS A 196 11.59 -11.95 -13.22
C LYS A 196 11.06 -12.28 -14.61
N VAL A 197 11.65 -11.65 -15.63
CA VAL A 197 11.44 -12.03 -17.02
C VAL A 197 12.53 -13.02 -17.43
N ILE A 198 12.11 -14.27 -17.67
CA ILE A 198 12.96 -15.41 -18.06
C ILE A 198 12.44 -15.92 -19.39
N ASP A 199 13.32 -16.08 -20.37
CA ASP A 199 12.98 -16.50 -21.75
C ASP A 199 11.87 -15.64 -22.37
N GLY A 200 11.94 -14.31 -22.15
CA GLY A 200 10.98 -13.34 -22.68
C GLY A 200 9.60 -13.37 -22.00
N LYS A 201 9.40 -14.12 -20.94
CA LYS A 201 8.13 -14.23 -20.21
C LYS A 201 8.28 -13.90 -18.72
N ALA A 202 7.32 -13.16 -18.18
CA ALA A 202 7.27 -12.91 -16.76
C ALA A 202 6.98 -14.20 -15.97
N LYS A 203 7.75 -14.44 -14.91
CA LYS A 203 7.57 -15.58 -14.01
C LYS A 203 7.66 -15.08 -12.56
N ARG A 204 6.83 -15.64 -11.68
CA ARG A 204 6.94 -15.46 -10.25
C ARG A 204 8.01 -16.39 -9.70
N LEU A 205 8.88 -15.89 -8.82
CA LEU A 205 10.03 -16.62 -8.31
C LEU A 205 9.68 -17.55 -7.13
N ASN A 206 8.75 -17.11 -6.29
CA ASN A 206 8.35 -17.83 -5.08
C ASN A 206 6.89 -17.54 -4.71
N LYS A 207 6.39 -18.17 -3.63
CA LYS A 207 5.01 -18.03 -3.16
C LYS A 207 4.77 -16.78 -2.32
N THR A 208 5.83 -16.04 -1.93
CA THR A 208 5.69 -14.80 -1.15
C THR A 208 5.20 -13.67 -2.07
N CYS A 209 4.15 -12.96 -1.67
CA CYS A 209 3.61 -11.85 -2.43
C CYS A 209 2.95 -10.84 -1.50
N GLU A 210 3.19 -9.55 -1.73
CA GLU A 210 2.48 -8.47 -1.02
C GLU A 210 1.02 -8.34 -1.44
N PHE A 211 0.63 -9.02 -2.51
CA PHE A 211 -0.68 -8.89 -3.17
C PHE A 211 -1.09 -7.44 -3.46
N CYS A 212 -0.11 -6.60 -3.69
CA CYS A 212 -0.28 -5.15 -3.94
C CYS A 212 -0.78 -4.83 -5.36
N LEU A 213 -0.85 -5.81 -6.24
CA LEU A 213 -1.31 -5.74 -7.62
C LEU A 213 -0.52 -4.75 -8.52
N ALA A 214 0.63 -4.22 -8.10
CA ALA A 214 1.44 -3.32 -8.92
C ALA A 214 1.78 -3.93 -10.29
N CYS A 215 2.16 -5.21 -10.34
CA CYS A 215 2.47 -5.92 -11.58
C CYS A 215 1.25 -6.07 -12.51
N VAL A 216 0.05 -6.22 -11.94
CA VAL A 216 -1.21 -6.34 -12.69
C VAL A 216 -1.59 -4.98 -13.28
N HIS A 217 -1.62 -3.93 -12.45
CA HIS A 217 -2.00 -2.58 -12.87
C HIS A 217 -1.06 -1.95 -13.90
N HIS A 218 0.23 -2.27 -13.85
CA HIS A 218 1.22 -1.65 -14.73
C HIS A 218 1.61 -2.50 -15.93
N CYS A 219 0.98 -3.66 -16.16
CA CYS A 219 1.25 -4.46 -17.35
C CYS A 219 0.62 -3.81 -18.60
N PRO A 220 1.40 -3.26 -19.54
CA PRO A 220 0.86 -2.56 -20.72
C PRO A 220 0.17 -3.52 -21.70
N PHE A 221 0.52 -4.80 -21.64
CA PHE A 221 -0.07 -5.85 -22.49
C PHE A 221 -1.21 -6.59 -21.79
N LYS A 222 -1.60 -6.18 -20.57
CA LYS A 222 -2.60 -6.88 -19.75
C LYS A 222 -2.36 -8.40 -19.62
N ALA A 223 -1.09 -8.79 -19.78
CA ALA A 223 -0.65 -10.18 -19.71
C ALA A 223 -0.58 -10.74 -18.27
N ILE A 224 -0.79 -9.88 -17.29
CA ILE A 224 -0.88 -10.26 -15.87
C ILE A 224 -2.26 -9.85 -15.38
N HIS A 225 -3.02 -10.81 -14.87
CA HIS A 225 -4.35 -10.58 -14.30
C HIS A 225 -4.63 -11.53 -13.14
N LEU A 226 -5.71 -11.25 -12.42
CA LEU A 226 -6.23 -12.16 -11.39
C LEU A 226 -7.23 -13.12 -12.03
N ILE A 227 -7.38 -14.30 -11.42
CA ILE A 227 -8.44 -15.26 -11.82
C ILE A 227 -9.84 -14.62 -11.71
N THR A 228 -9.98 -13.65 -10.79
CA THR A 228 -11.25 -13.04 -10.40
C THR A 228 -11.33 -11.55 -10.70
N ASP A 229 -10.57 -11.04 -11.69
CA ASP A 229 -10.70 -9.63 -12.11
C ASP A 229 -12.13 -9.31 -12.50
N LYS A 230 -12.73 -8.27 -11.90
CA LYS A 230 -14.07 -7.80 -12.25
C LYS A 230 -14.10 -7.25 -13.67
N ASN A 231 -13.05 -6.48 -14.06
CA ASN A 231 -12.83 -5.99 -15.41
C ASN A 231 -11.35 -6.16 -15.78
N PRO A 232 -10.98 -7.24 -16.52
CA PRO A 232 -9.58 -7.52 -16.86
C PRO A 232 -8.96 -6.50 -17.83
N ASP A 233 -9.77 -5.66 -18.46
CA ASP A 233 -9.32 -4.62 -19.37
C ASP A 233 -9.06 -3.28 -18.69
N ALA A 234 -9.64 -3.03 -17.52
CA ALA A 234 -9.43 -1.82 -16.76
C ALA A 234 -8.23 -1.94 -15.81
N ARG A 235 -7.42 -0.89 -15.76
CA ARG A 235 -6.24 -0.80 -14.88
C ARG A 235 -6.18 0.61 -14.27
N TYR A 236 -5.51 0.72 -13.15
CA TYR A 236 -5.39 1.98 -12.44
C TYR A 236 -3.93 2.33 -12.12
N ARG A 237 -3.59 3.56 -12.28
CA ARG A 237 -2.45 4.26 -11.70
C ARG A 237 -2.91 5.67 -11.37
N HIS A 238 -2.52 6.18 -10.21
CA HIS A 238 -2.87 7.53 -9.82
C HIS A 238 -2.45 8.53 -10.91
N PRO A 239 -3.36 9.40 -11.41
CA PRO A 239 -3.10 10.22 -12.61
C PRO A 239 -1.93 11.19 -12.47
N GLN A 240 -1.61 11.61 -11.24
CA GLN A 240 -0.48 12.49 -10.96
C GLN A 240 0.81 11.75 -10.56
N VAL A 241 0.88 10.44 -10.78
CA VAL A 241 2.08 9.62 -10.50
C VAL A 241 2.47 8.86 -11.76
N SER A 242 3.69 9.08 -12.25
CA SER A 242 4.20 8.41 -13.43
C SER A 242 4.68 6.97 -13.13
N LEU A 243 4.70 6.12 -14.16
CA LEU A 243 5.28 4.77 -14.02
C LEU A 243 6.75 4.82 -13.56
N LYS A 244 7.52 5.81 -14.02
CA LYS A 244 8.93 5.99 -13.62
C LYS A 244 9.07 6.19 -12.12
N GLU A 245 8.13 6.86 -11.50
CA GLU A 245 8.13 7.12 -10.05
C GLU A 245 7.74 5.86 -9.27
N ILE A 246 6.78 5.07 -9.76
CA ILE A 246 6.48 3.76 -9.17
C ILE A 246 7.70 2.83 -9.25
N VAL A 247 8.37 2.79 -10.40
CA VAL A 247 9.62 2.02 -10.57
C VAL A 247 10.69 2.50 -9.59
N LYS A 248 10.90 3.82 -9.46
CA LYS A 248 11.86 4.39 -8.50
C LYS A 248 11.53 3.99 -7.06
N SER A 249 10.25 3.93 -6.71
CA SER A 249 9.80 3.55 -5.37
C SER A 249 10.00 2.06 -5.06
N ASN A 250 9.80 1.17 -6.04
CA ASN A 250 9.61 -0.25 -5.78
C ASN A 250 10.73 -1.16 -6.32
N LYS A 251 11.50 -0.73 -7.32
CA LYS A 251 12.49 -1.59 -8.00
C LYS A 251 13.47 -2.22 -7.00
N GLN A 252 13.58 -3.54 -7.07
CA GLN A 252 14.51 -4.38 -6.32
C GLN A 252 15.74 -4.75 -7.17
#